data_5ff30ac754f965b9477c7c8a26dd08ea
#
_entry.id   5ff30ac754f965b9477c7c8a26dd08ea
#
_cell.length_a   1.000
_cell.length_b   1.000
_cell.length_c   1.000
_cell.angle_alpha   90.00
_cell.angle_beta   90.00
_cell.angle_gamma   90.00
#
_symmetry.space_group_name_H-M   'P 1'
#
loop_
_entity.id
_entity.type
_entity.pdbx_description
1 polymer ?
#
loop_
_entity_poly.entity_id
_entity_poly.type
_entity_poly.pdbx_seq_one_letter_code
_entity_poly.pdbx_strand_id
1 'polypeptide(L)'
;VALLGRRRGPQWYDPANLRDPAVWELARRITTAPDPALAVAWRDEVLNSALRRPRRNRASLTLTVRGVEHLVESDYNQGDPWSDETRADRDWVARKFHDFCADIMAPHQREALIECVWNLEDVDDVSRVITPLLGTAR
;
A
#
# COMPACT_ATOMS: atom_id res chain seq x y z
N VAL A 1 5.58 1.80 12.57
CA VAL A 1 5.86 0.40 12.21
C VAL A 1 6.82 0.35 11.02
N ALA A 2 6.51 1.01 9.88
CA ALA A 2 7.37 1.03 8.69
C ALA A 2 8.78 1.57 8.99
N LEU A 3 8.88 2.70 9.66
CA LEU A 3 10.16 3.33 10.03
C LEU A 3 10.99 2.50 11.01
N LEU A 4 10.41 1.50 11.66
CA LEU A 4 11.11 0.52 12.50
C LEU A 4 11.60 -0.70 11.70
N GLY A 5 11.51 -0.66 10.37
CA GLY A 5 11.96 -1.74 9.49
C GLY A 5 11.15 -3.03 9.60
N ARG A 6 9.94 -2.99 10.19
CA ARG A 6 9.10 -4.18 10.31
C ARG A 6 8.51 -4.55 8.96
N ARG A 7 8.41 -5.86 8.69
CA ARG A 7 7.83 -6.39 7.47
C ARG A 7 6.44 -5.80 7.22
N ARG A 8 6.18 -5.42 5.97
CA ARG A 8 4.86 -4.95 5.55
C ARG A 8 3.86 -6.11 5.57
N GLY A 9 2.63 -5.82 6.02
CA GLY A 9 1.60 -6.83 6.03
C GLY A 9 0.53 -6.57 7.09
N PRO A 10 -0.43 -7.51 7.25
CA PRO A 10 -1.49 -7.42 8.26
C PRO A 10 -0.95 -7.28 9.68
N GLN A 11 0.25 -7.84 9.95
CA GLN A 11 0.91 -7.80 11.26
C GLN A 11 1.16 -6.37 11.78
N TRP A 12 1.13 -5.35 10.90
CA TRP A 12 1.21 -3.96 11.35
C TRP A 12 0.10 -3.58 12.32
N TYR A 13 -1.05 -4.24 12.21
CA TYR A 13 -2.24 -4.00 13.03
C TYR A 13 -2.36 -4.98 14.19
N ASP A 14 -1.40 -5.88 14.38
CA ASP A 14 -1.39 -6.79 15.53
C ASP A 14 -1.39 -6.01 16.85
N PRO A 15 -2.16 -6.48 17.86
CA PRO A 15 -2.17 -5.86 19.17
C PRO A 15 -0.77 -5.74 19.79
N ALA A 16 0.14 -6.67 19.49
CA ALA A 16 1.52 -6.62 19.95
C ALA A 16 2.26 -5.39 19.36
N ASN A 17 2.11 -5.11 18.07
CA ASN A 17 2.68 -3.94 17.42
C ASN A 17 2.03 -2.63 17.88
N LEU A 18 0.69 -2.64 18.06
CA LEU A 18 -0.04 -1.46 18.51
C LEU A 18 0.24 -1.08 19.96
N ARG A 19 0.69 -2.04 20.79
CA ARG A 19 1.05 -1.82 22.20
C ARG A 19 2.54 -1.62 22.40
N ASP A 20 3.37 -1.80 21.37
CA ASP A 20 4.82 -1.68 21.48
C ASP A 20 5.22 -0.24 21.84
N PRO A 21 5.89 -0.02 22.96
CA PRO A 21 6.35 1.31 23.37
C PRO A 21 7.24 2.00 22.33
N ALA A 22 8.07 1.24 21.59
CA ALA A 22 8.93 1.80 20.55
C ALA A 22 8.13 2.41 19.37
N VAL A 23 6.98 1.81 19.04
CA VAL A 23 6.08 2.37 18.03
C VAL A 23 5.52 3.71 18.50
N TRP A 24 5.09 3.79 19.74
CA TRP A 24 4.51 5.01 20.31
C TRP A 24 5.54 6.11 20.55
N GLU A 25 6.73 5.74 21.00
CA GLU A 25 7.83 6.69 21.15
C GLU A 25 8.18 7.35 19.80
N LEU A 26 8.31 6.54 18.74
CA LEU A 26 8.52 7.08 17.41
C LEU A 26 7.33 7.90 16.92
N ALA A 27 6.10 7.43 17.12
CA ALA A 27 4.89 8.15 16.70
C ALA A 27 4.78 9.55 17.33
N ARG A 28 5.17 9.71 18.59
CA ARG A 28 5.17 11.02 19.27
C ARG A 28 6.19 12.01 18.68
N ARG A 29 7.17 11.52 17.95
CA ARG A 29 8.19 12.35 17.27
C ARG A 29 7.76 12.76 15.85
N ILE A 30 6.64 12.23 15.36
CA ILE A 30 6.11 12.55 14.05
C ILE A 30 5.11 13.69 14.22
N THR A 31 5.31 14.75 13.47
CA THR A 31 4.35 15.85 13.34
C THR A 31 3.81 15.87 11.92
N THR A 32 2.53 16.17 11.78
CA THR A 32 1.90 16.35 10.48
C THR A 32 1.37 17.77 10.39
N ALA A 33 1.64 18.43 9.29
CA ALA A 33 1.11 19.76 9.01
C ALA A 33 0.46 19.77 7.62
N PRO A 34 -0.75 20.34 7.49
CA PRO A 34 -1.33 20.57 6.17
C PRO A 34 -0.54 21.65 5.45
N ASP A 35 -0.31 21.46 4.15
CA ASP A 35 0.18 22.52 3.28
C ASP A 35 -1.02 23.18 2.57
N PRO A 36 -1.33 24.46 2.88
CA PRO A 36 -2.46 25.16 2.28
C PRO A 36 -2.35 25.26 0.75
N ALA A 37 -1.15 25.41 0.21
CA ALA A 37 -0.94 25.49 -1.24
C ALA A 37 -1.27 24.16 -1.93
N LEU A 38 -0.87 23.04 -1.31
CA LEU A 38 -1.24 21.71 -1.81
C LEU A 38 -2.74 21.45 -1.73
N ALA A 39 -3.39 21.91 -0.66
CA ALA A 39 -4.85 21.78 -0.51
C ALA A 39 -5.62 22.55 -1.60
N VAL A 40 -5.16 23.75 -1.97
CA VAL A 40 -5.72 24.52 -3.07
C VAL A 40 -5.49 23.80 -4.40
N ALA A 41 -4.26 23.40 -4.70
CA ALA A 41 -3.92 22.70 -5.93
C ALA A 41 -4.72 21.38 -6.09
N TRP A 42 -4.87 20.62 -5.02
CA TRP A 42 -5.68 19.41 -4.99
C TRP A 42 -7.16 19.69 -5.32
N ARG A 43 -7.74 20.71 -4.66
CA ARG A 43 -9.12 21.13 -4.92
C ARG A 43 -9.31 21.56 -6.37
N ASP A 44 -8.40 22.36 -6.90
CA ASP A 44 -8.49 22.87 -8.27
C ASP A 44 -8.35 21.73 -9.30
N GLU A 45 -7.49 20.75 -9.04
CA GLU A 45 -7.37 19.55 -9.87
C GLU A 45 -8.66 18.72 -9.84
N VAL A 46 -9.29 18.53 -8.67
CA VAL A 46 -10.57 17.81 -8.56
C VAL A 46 -11.68 18.53 -9.33
N LEU A 47 -11.79 19.85 -9.18
CA LEU A 47 -12.85 20.63 -9.82
C LEU A 47 -12.71 20.67 -11.35
N ASN A 48 -11.48 20.74 -11.86
CA ASN A 48 -11.18 20.85 -13.29
C ASN A 48 -10.95 19.49 -13.98
N SER A 49 -10.83 18.40 -13.23
CA SER A 49 -10.67 17.06 -13.77
C SER A 49 -12.01 16.49 -14.25
N ALA A 50 -12.05 15.93 -15.47
CA ALA A 50 -13.21 15.20 -15.98
C ALA A 50 -13.60 14.01 -15.08
N LEU A 51 -12.64 13.44 -14.34
CA LEU A 51 -12.84 12.32 -13.42
C LEU A 51 -13.31 12.76 -12.02
N ARG A 52 -13.39 14.07 -11.76
CA ARG A 52 -13.73 14.62 -10.44
C ARG A 52 -12.85 14.07 -9.30
N ARG A 53 -11.60 13.76 -9.60
CA ARG A 53 -10.62 13.28 -8.62
C ARG A 53 -9.23 13.78 -8.98
N PRO A 54 -8.33 13.98 -8.00
CA PRO A 54 -6.96 14.38 -8.27
C PRO A 54 -6.20 13.22 -8.91
N ARG A 55 -5.30 13.56 -9.82
CA ARG A 55 -4.28 12.64 -10.33
C ARG A 55 -3.05 12.64 -9.44
N ARG A 56 -2.72 13.82 -8.88
CA ARG A 56 -1.58 14.00 -7.99
C ARG A 56 -2.04 13.99 -6.53
N ASN A 57 -1.30 13.27 -5.72
CA ASN A 57 -1.47 13.25 -4.27
C ASN A 57 -0.14 13.58 -3.61
N ARG A 58 0.26 14.83 -3.79
CA ARG A 58 1.58 15.30 -3.37
C ARG A 58 1.74 15.24 -1.87
N ALA A 59 2.89 14.72 -1.43
CA ALA A 59 3.30 14.71 -0.04
C ALA A 59 4.80 14.94 0.07
N SER A 60 5.24 15.52 1.18
CA SER A 60 6.63 15.64 1.55
C SER A 60 6.87 15.06 2.94
N LEU A 61 8.04 14.49 3.14
CA LEU A 61 8.52 13.99 4.42
C LEU A 61 9.90 14.55 4.70
N THR A 62 10.05 15.27 5.79
CA THR A 62 11.35 15.66 6.32
C THR A 62 11.70 14.72 7.47
N LEU A 63 12.86 14.08 7.37
CA LEU A 63 13.39 13.18 8.39
C LEU A 63 14.73 13.69 8.89
N THR A 64 14.83 13.99 10.19
CA THR A 64 16.10 14.37 10.80
C THR A 64 16.76 13.15 11.44
N VAL A 65 17.93 12.75 10.93
CA VAL A 65 18.71 11.62 11.45
C VAL A 65 20.08 12.13 11.86
N ARG A 66 20.44 11.99 13.12
CA ARG A 66 21.74 12.42 13.67
C ARG A 66 22.08 13.89 13.34
N GLY A 67 21.07 14.76 13.35
CA GLY A 67 21.21 16.18 13.05
C GLY A 67 21.27 16.52 11.55
N VAL A 68 21.14 15.54 10.66
CA VAL A 68 21.05 15.74 9.21
C VAL A 68 19.59 15.62 8.78
N GLU A 69 19.13 16.59 8.02
CA GLU A 69 17.78 16.57 7.44
C GLU A 69 17.79 15.89 6.08
N HIS A 70 16.81 15.02 5.88
CA HIS A 70 16.54 14.33 4.63
C HIS A 70 15.12 14.68 4.20
N LEU A 71 14.98 15.33 3.05
CA LEU A 71 13.68 15.64 2.44
C LEU A 71 13.38 14.61 1.36
N VAL A 72 12.17 14.06 1.42
CA VAL A 72 11.62 13.19 0.38
C VAL A 72 10.28 13.76 -0.05
N GLU A 73 10.08 13.91 -1.34
CA GLU A 73 8.82 14.38 -1.92
C GLU A 73 8.28 13.33 -2.88
N SER A 74 6.97 13.26 -3.00
CA SER A 74 6.30 12.41 -3.97
C SER A 74 5.02 13.08 -4.45
N ASP A 75 4.79 13.06 -5.75
CA ASP A 75 3.58 13.57 -6.38
C ASP A 75 2.49 12.50 -6.49
N TYR A 76 2.84 11.22 -6.35
CA TYR A 76 1.94 10.10 -6.55
C TYR A 76 2.09 9.06 -5.45
N ASN A 77 0.99 8.39 -5.11
CA ASN A 77 1.07 7.23 -4.23
C ASN A 77 1.65 6.02 -4.97
N GLN A 78 2.35 5.16 -4.24
CA GLN A 78 2.77 3.87 -4.78
C GLN A 78 1.54 3.03 -5.21
N GLY A 79 1.51 2.66 -6.47
CA GLY A 79 0.39 1.94 -7.09
C GLY A 79 -0.50 2.83 -7.97
N ASP A 80 -0.32 4.16 -7.95
CA ASP A 80 -1.07 5.07 -8.81
C ASP A 80 -0.70 4.85 -10.29
N PRO A 81 -1.70 4.79 -11.20
CA PRO A 81 -1.46 4.52 -12.62
C PRO A 81 -0.97 5.74 -13.40
N TRP A 82 -0.89 6.90 -12.75
CA TRP A 82 -0.60 8.19 -13.39
C TRP A 82 0.88 8.47 -13.60
N SER A 83 1.75 7.68 -12.99
CA SER A 83 3.20 7.77 -13.13
C SER A 83 3.79 6.39 -13.36
N ASP A 84 4.71 6.26 -14.30
CA ASP A 84 5.39 4.99 -14.57
C ASP A 84 6.28 4.57 -13.39
N GLU A 85 6.78 5.53 -12.60
CA GLU A 85 7.60 5.27 -11.41
C GLU A 85 6.79 4.65 -10.26
N THR A 86 5.51 4.99 -10.15
CA THR A 86 4.64 4.55 -9.06
C THR A 86 3.64 3.49 -9.46
N ARG A 87 3.44 3.27 -10.77
CA ARG A 87 2.49 2.29 -11.28
C ARG A 87 2.78 0.91 -10.73
N ALA A 88 1.73 0.23 -10.27
CA ALA A 88 1.81 -1.15 -9.89
C ALA A 88 1.89 -2.04 -11.15
N ASP A 89 2.97 -2.78 -11.30
CA ASP A 89 3.09 -3.87 -12.26
C ASP A 89 2.60 -5.20 -11.65
N ARG A 90 2.57 -6.24 -12.47
CA ARG A 90 2.17 -7.60 -12.06
C ARG A 90 3.00 -8.08 -10.87
N ASP A 91 4.31 -7.90 -10.93
CA ASP A 91 5.24 -8.37 -9.91
C ASP A 91 5.05 -7.63 -8.58
N TRP A 92 4.79 -6.32 -8.64
CA TRP A 92 4.51 -5.54 -7.44
C TRP A 92 3.22 -6.00 -6.76
N VAL A 93 2.15 -6.22 -7.55
CA VAL A 93 0.87 -6.73 -7.03
C VAL A 93 1.05 -8.13 -6.44
N ALA A 94 1.74 -9.03 -7.14
CA ALA A 94 2.01 -10.38 -6.67
C ALA A 94 2.81 -10.38 -5.36
N ARG A 95 3.90 -9.61 -5.27
CA ARG A 95 4.68 -9.47 -4.03
C ARG A 95 3.83 -8.96 -2.87
N LYS A 96 3.00 -7.95 -3.11
CA LYS A 96 2.09 -7.43 -2.09
C LYS A 96 1.10 -8.50 -1.61
N PHE A 97 0.51 -9.25 -2.54
CA PHE A 97 -0.38 -10.35 -2.22
C PHE A 97 0.32 -11.44 -1.40
N HIS A 98 1.53 -11.84 -1.79
CA HIS A 98 2.34 -12.79 -1.03
C HIS A 98 2.60 -12.33 0.40
N ASP A 99 2.96 -11.04 0.57
CA ASP A 99 3.24 -10.48 1.89
C ASP A 99 2.00 -10.47 2.79
N PHE A 100 0.83 -10.15 2.23
CA PHE A 100 -0.42 -10.06 2.99
C PHE A 100 -1.06 -11.41 3.30
N CYS A 101 -0.86 -12.41 2.44
CA CYS A 101 -1.48 -13.73 2.58
C CYS A 101 -0.53 -14.81 3.12
N ALA A 102 0.71 -14.45 3.49
CA ALA A 102 1.73 -15.42 3.91
C ALA A 102 1.31 -16.30 5.08
N ASP A 103 0.57 -15.73 6.03
CA ASP A 103 0.21 -16.42 7.28
C ASP A 103 -1.14 -17.17 7.18
N ILE A 104 -1.89 -16.96 6.10
CA ILE A 104 -3.24 -17.54 5.94
C ILE A 104 -3.37 -18.47 4.75
N MET A 105 -2.42 -18.45 3.81
CA MET A 105 -2.45 -19.26 2.60
C MET A 105 -1.10 -19.94 2.35
N ALA A 106 -1.13 -21.21 1.94
CA ALA A 106 0.08 -21.91 1.52
C ALA A 106 0.66 -21.30 0.23
N PRO A 107 1.99 -21.39 -0.01
CA PRO A 107 2.62 -20.81 -1.20
C PRO A 107 1.95 -21.19 -2.51
N HIS A 108 1.69 -22.49 -2.71
CA HIS A 108 1.06 -22.99 -3.94
C HIS A 108 -0.35 -22.45 -4.18
N GLN A 109 -1.12 -22.18 -3.11
CA GLN A 109 -2.45 -21.57 -3.22
C GLN A 109 -2.36 -20.12 -3.67
N ARG A 110 -1.36 -19.38 -3.16
CA ARG A 110 -1.12 -18.00 -3.56
C ARG A 110 -0.73 -17.89 -5.02
N GLU A 111 0.18 -18.75 -5.49
CA GLU A 111 0.57 -18.80 -6.90
C GLU A 111 -0.63 -19.12 -7.80
N ALA A 112 -1.40 -20.16 -7.46
CA ALA A 112 -2.57 -20.54 -8.25
C ALA A 112 -3.63 -19.45 -8.32
N LEU A 113 -3.81 -18.70 -7.21
CA LEU A 113 -4.76 -17.57 -7.19
C LEU A 113 -4.26 -16.40 -8.02
N ILE A 114 -2.97 -16.09 -7.96
CA ILE A 114 -2.34 -15.05 -8.79
C ILE A 114 -2.52 -15.41 -10.28
N GLU A 115 -2.21 -16.63 -10.66
CA GLU A 115 -2.36 -17.10 -12.03
C GLU A 115 -3.82 -17.04 -12.50
N CYS A 116 -4.75 -17.48 -11.66
CA CYS A 116 -6.18 -17.39 -11.96
C CYS A 116 -6.64 -15.95 -12.20
N VAL A 117 -6.22 -15.01 -11.35
CA VAL A 117 -6.60 -13.60 -11.49
C VAL A 117 -6.01 -12.96 -12.74
N TRP A 118 -4.77 -13.33 -13.12
CA TRP A 118 -4.13 -12.78 -14.31
C TRP A 118 -4.66 -13.37 -15.63
N ASN A 119 -5.35 -14.50 -15.58
CA ASN A 119 -5.98 -15.15 -16.73
C ASN A 119 -7.50 -15.27 -16.53
N LEU A 120 -8.09 -14.29 -15.83
CA LEU A 120 -9.51 -14.34 -15.44
C LEU A 120 -10.46 -14.38 -16.63
N GLU A 121 -10.06 -13.78 -17.76
CA GLU A 121 -10.79 -13.81 -19.03
C GLU A 121 -10.91 -15.22 -19.64
N ASP A 122 -10.00 -16.14 -19.28
CA ASP A 122 -10.00 -17.52 -19.76
C ASP A 122 -10.71 -18.48 -18.79
N VAL A 123 -11.28 -17.95 -17.69
CA VAL A 123 -11.94 -18.76 -16.65
C VAL A 123 -13.46 -18.77 -16.85
N ASP A 124 -14.02 -19.90 -17.25
CA ASP A 124 -15.46 -20.08 -17.46
C ASP A 124 -16.28 -19.92 -16.17
N ASP A 125 -15.76 -20.37 -15.04
CA ASP A 125 -16.44 -20.34 -13.75
C ASP A 125 -15.45 -20.03 -12.61
N VAL A 126 -15.43 -18.78 -12.21
CA VAL A 126 -14.54 -18.26 -11.15
C VAL A 126 -14.74 -18.99 -9.82
N SER A 127 -15.97 -19.40 -9.51
CA SER A 127 -16.27 -20.06 -8.25
C SER A 127 -15.57 -21.42 -8.12
N ARG A 128 -15.41 -22.14 -9.24
CA ARG A 128 -14.72 -23.44 -9.27
C ARG A 128 -13.21 -23.31 -9.04
N VAL A 129 -12.64 -22.18 -9.39
CA VAL A 129 -11.20 -21.93 -9.23
C VAL A 129 -10.90 -21.33 -7.86
N ILE A 130 -11.65 -20.33 -7.44
CA ILE A 130 -11.36 -19.60 -6.21
C ILE A 130 -11.77 -20.37 -4.95
N THR A 131 -12.92 -21.04 -4.96
CA THR A 131 -13.44 -21.74 -3.77
C THR A 131 -12.44 -22.80 -3.22
N PRO A 132 -11.83 -23.66 -4.02
CA PRO A 132 -10.83 -24.61 -3.54
C PRO A 132 -9.56 -23.95 -2.99
N LEU A 133 -9.19 -22.78 -3.54
CA LEU A 133 -7.96 -22.07 -3.14
C LEU A 133 -8.13 -21.32 -1.81
N LEU A 134 -9.33 -20.84 -1.51
CA LEU A 134 -9.60 -20.15 -0.26
C LEU A 134 -9.62 -21.11 0.95
N GLY A 135 -9.73 -22.42 0.71
CA GLY A 135 -9.80 -23.40 1.77
C GLY A 135 -11.06 -23.24 2.64
N THR A 136 -11.38 -24.23 3.43
CA THR A 136 -12.28 -24.04 4.57
C THR A 136 -11.50 -23.25 5.63
N ALA A 137 -11.86 -21.98 5.83
CA ALA A 137 -11.35 -21.22 6.95
C ALA A 137 -11.54 -22.05 8.24
N ARG A 138 -10.43 -22.41 8.88
CA ARG A 138 -10.43 -23.07 10.19
C ARG A 138 -10.49 -22.01 11.27
#